data_45d5bc867d6132bd164b694d8ccd6c9a
#
_entry.id   45d5bc867d6132bd164b694d8ccd6c9a
#
_cell.length_a   1.000
_cell.length_b   1.000
_cell.length_c   1.000
_cell.angle_alpha   90.00
_cell.angle_beta   90.00
_cell.angle_gamma   90.00
#
_symmetry.space_group_name_H-M   'P 1'
#
loop_
_entity.id
_entity.type
_entity.pdbx_description
1 polymer ?
#
loop_
_entity_poly.entity_id
_entity_poly.type
_entity_poly.pdbx_seq_one_letter_code
_entity_poly.pdbx_strand_id
1 'polypeptide(L)'
;SQRNWYMSSPVFEPTRPSSTDYPYVESYNETLSTGNWINLGASDKLLTAKGYAVEPTGEKTLTFTGTLNTGDKTIGLTRTTANTTYQGFNLVGNPYPSYLNAKSLLDNNTASVFSTIWYRTKATNWTFYTYNATGAGISVPADANLDKIPPMQGFWVRAISDNVTLNFDANWRLHNETATSIPFKAPAAVANQILRLQLTNGTATDETVLYFNANAADGYDAYDSPKMLNNGTTVPNLYTTVGT
;
A
#
# COMPACT_ATOMS: atom_id res chain seq x y z
N SER A 1 -13.26 -12.81 -9.16
CA SER A 1 -12.18 -12.30 -10.05
C SER A 1 -10.85 -12.35 -9.31
N GLN A 2 -9.81 -12.83 -9.96
CA GLN A 2 -8.45 -12.80 -9.42
C GLN A 2 -7.84 -11.44 -9.76
N ARG A 3 -7.81 -10.54 -8.80
CA ARG A 3 -7.21 -9.21 -8.93
C ARG A 3 -5.71 -9.34 -8.74
N ASN A 4 -4.99 -9.25 -9.82
CA ASN A 4 -3.59 -9.66 -9.80
C ASN A 4 -2.63 -8.53 -9.39
N TRP A 5 -2.81 -7.32 -9.87
CA TRP A 5 -1.88 -6.23 -9.64
C TRP A 5 -2.58 -4.97 -9.19
N TYR A 6 -1.93 -4.19 -8.32
CA TYR A 6 -2.41 -2.87 -7.96
C TYR A 6 -1.56 -1.82 -8.64
N MET A 7 -2.22 -0.94 -9.39
CA MET A 7 -1.57 0.13 -10.15
C MET A 7 -2.21 1.49 -9.88
N SER A 8 -1.52 2.55 -10.28
CA SER A 8 -2.04 3.90 -10.44
C SER A 8 -1.50 4.53 -11.72
N SER A 9 -1.96 5.73 -12.07
CA SER A 9 -1.52 6.41 -13.28
C SER A 9 -0.45 7.47 -12.97
N PRO A 10 0.68 7.49 -13.72
CA PRO A 10 1.70 8.54 -13.63
C PRO A 10 1.33 9.77 -14.48
N VAL A 11 0.25 9.72 -15.26
CA VAL A 11 -0.25 10.80 -16.09
C VAL A 11 -1.63 11.26 -15.61
N PHE A 12 -1.98 12.50 -15.94
CA PHE A 12 -3.23 13.12 -15.54
C PHE A 12 -4.42 12.45 -16.22
N GLU A 13 -5.24 11.79 -15.45
CA GLU A 13 -6.55 11.20 -15.77
C GLU A 13 -6.67 10.58 -17.18
N PRO A 14 -5.81 9.62 -17.54
CA PRO A 14 -5.94 8.94 -18.83
C PRO A 14 -7.19 8.07 -18.82
N THR A 15 -7.67 7.72 -20.00
CA THR A 15 -8.68 6.67 -20.11
C THR A 15 -8.11 5.35 -19.61
N ARG A 16 -8.93 4.52 -18.98
CA ARG A 16 -8.51 3.20 -18.52
C ARG A 16 -7.92 2.38 -19.69
N PRO A 17 -7.01 1.43 -19.40
CA PRO A 17 -6.49 0.51 -20.43
C PRO A 17 -7.59 -0.22 -21.18
N SER A 18 -7.27 -0.66 -22.41
CA SER A 18 -8.18 -1.42 -23.27
C SER A 18 -8.87 -2.57 -22.53
N SER A 19 -10.19 -2.68 -22.67
CA SER A 19 -10.96 -3.78 -22.07
C SER A 19 -10.67 -5.15 -22.71
N THR A 20 -10.08 -5.18 -23.90
CA THR A 20 -9.63 -6.41 -24.54
C THR A 20 -8.38 -6.98 -23.85
N ASP A 21 -7.43 -6.12 -23.48
CA ASP A 21 -6.19 -6.51 -22.84
C ASP A 21 -6.32 -6.59 -21.31
N TYR A 22 -7.17 -5.75 -20.75
CA TYR A 22 -7.44 -5.63 -19.32
C TYR A 22 -8.95 -5.64 -19.07
N PRO A 23 -9.60 -6.82 -19.09
CA PRO A 23 -11.05 -6.93 -18.92
C PRO A 23 -11.52 -6.37 -17.57
N TYR A 24 -10.68 -6.51 -16.55
CA TYR A 24 -10.95 -6.00 -15.22
C TYR A 24 -9.96 -4.91 -14.83
N VAL A 25 -10.47 -3.69 -14.69
CA VAL A 25 -9.82 -2.56 -14.03
C VAL A 25 -10.80 -2.07 -12.98
N GLU A 26 -10.55 -2.41 -11.73
CA GLU A 26 -11.49 -2.18 -10.65
C GLU A 26 -10.94 -1.15 -9.65
N SER A 27 -11.78 -0.21 -9.26
CA SER A 27 -11.54 0.67 -8.12
C SER A 27 -12.19 0.07 -6.86
N TYR A 28 -11.59 0.36 -5.71
CA TYR A 28 -12.19 0.00 -4.44
C TYR A 28 -13.04 1.15 -3.88
N ASN A 29 -14.26 0.84 -3.45
CA ASN A 29 -15.16 1.76 -2.77
C ASN A 29 -15.38 1.32 -1.33
N GLU A 30 -14.78 2.03 -0.40
CA GLU A 30 -14.86 1.74 1.04
C GLU A 30 -16.26 1.97 1.62
N THR A 31 -17.06 2.83 0.99
CA THR A 31 -18.38 3.21 1.53
C THR A 31 -19.46 2.13 1.39
N LEU A 32 -19.16 1.03 0.70
CA LEU A 32 -20.08 -0.08 0.50
C LEU A 32 -19.85 -1.19 1.53
N SER A 33 -20.93 -1.78 2.04
CA SER A 33 -20.86 -2.92 2.95
C SER A 33 -20.44 -4.23 2.24
N THR A 34 -20.78 -4.35 0.95
CA THR A 34 -20.44 -5.48 0.07
C THR A 34 -20.24 -4.99 -1.35
N GLY A 35 -19.59 -5.80 -2.20
CA GLY A 35 -19.40 -5.43 -3.60
C GLY A 35 -18.48 -4.20 -3.79
N ASN A 36 -17.52 -4.03 -2.91
CA ASN A 36 -16.65 -2.85 -2.85
C ASN A 36 -15.78 -2.65 -4.12
N TRP A 37 -15.57 -3.69 -4.90
CA TRP A 37 -14.81 -3.62 -6.16
C TRP A 37 -15.74 -3.26 -7.31
N ILE A 38 -15.45 -2.10 -7.93
CA ILE A 38 -16.24 -1.53 -9.01
C ILE A 38 -15.41 -1.56 -10.29
N ASN A 39 -15.85 -2.33 -11.28
CA ASN A 39 -15.18 -2.37 -12.57
C ASN A 39 -15.45 -1.08 -13.36
N LEU A 40 -14.41 -0.50 -13.92
CA LEU A 40 -14.50 0.71 -14.73
C LEU A 40 -15.09 0.42 -16.11
N GLY A 41 -15.98 1.29 -16.56
CA GLY A 41 -16.45 1.32 -17.94
C GLY A 41 -15.34 1.68 -18.93
N ALA A 42 -15.48 1.32 -20.19
CA ALA A 42 -14.44 1.48 -21.21
C ALA A 42 -13.94 2.93 -21.42
N SER A 43 -14.79 3.91 -21.15
CA SER A 43 -14.46 5.34 -21.26
C SER A 43 -14.07 6.01 -19.95
N ASP A 44 -14.09 5.28 -18.84
CA ASP A 44 -13.77 5.85 -17.52
C ASP A 44 -12.30 6.26 -17.42
N LYS A 45 -12.06 7.27 -16.60
CA LYS A 45 -10.72 7.80 -16.36
C LYS A 45 -10.09 7.16 -15.12
N LEU A 46 -8.77 6.99 -15.20
CA LEU A 46 -7.98 6.67 -14.01
C LEU A 46 -7.68 7.97 -13.26
N LEU A 47 -8.31 8.16 -12.13
CA LEU A 47 -8.14 9.36 -11.31
C LEU A 47 -6.74 9.43 -10.70
N THR A 48 -6.20 10.63 -10.61
CA THR A 48 -4.88 10.89 -10.03
C THR A 48 -4.81 10.40 -8.57
N ALA A 49 -3.72 9.74 -8.21
CA ALA A 49 -3.47 9.15 -6.87
C ALA A 49 -4.46 8.03 -6.46
N LYS A 50 -5.42 7.65 -7.30
CA LYS A 50 -6.30 6.50 -7.07
C LYS A 50 -5.59 5.21 -7.45
N GLY A 51 -5.75 4.19 -6.61
CA GLY A 51 -5.29 2.83 -6.90
C GLY A 51 -6.37 2.01 -7.59
N TYR A 52 -5.95 1.08 -8.43
CA TYR A 52 -6.82 0.18 -9.20
C TYR A 52 -6.27 -1.24 -9.15
N ALA A 53 -7.16 -2.22 -9.04
CA ALA A 53 -6.82 -3.61 -9.27
C ALA A 53 -6.98 -3.92 -10.76
N VAL A 54 -5.96 -4.56 -11.36
CA VAL A 54 -5.98 -4.90 -12.79
C VAL A 54 -5.71 -6.37 -13.01
N GLU A 55 -6.37 -6.93 -14.00
CA GLU A 55 -6.17 -8.31 -14.45
C GLU A 55 -5.94 -8.31 -15.97
N PRO A 56 -4.69 -8.53 -16.44
CA PRO A 56 -4.40 -8.64 -17.86
C PRO A 56 -4.77 -10.03 -18.40
N THR A 57 -5.08 -10.10 -19.69
CA THR A 57 -5.35 -11.37 -20.43
C THR A 57 -4.07 -12.13 -20.80
N GLY A 58 -3.03 -12.03 -20.03
CA GLY A 58 -1.71 -12.61 -20.26
C GLY A 58 -0.62 -11.58 -20.05
N GLU A 59 0.57 -11.83 -20.57
CA GLU A 59 1.67 -10.87 -20.50
C GLU A 59 1.37 -9.66 -21.39
N LYS A 60 1.29 -8.48 -20.79
CA LYS A 60 0.94 -7.23 -21.47
C LYS A 60 1.81 -6.08 -21.00
N THR A 61 2.11 -5.19 -21.94
CA THR A 61 2.71 -3.88 -21.61
C THR A 61 1.61 -2.88 -21.34
N LEU A 62 1.62 -2.30 -20.13
CA LEU A 62 0.71 -1.21 -19.77
C LEU A 62 1.32 0.12 -20.20
N THR A 63 0.62 0.82 -21.09
CA THR A 63 1.03 2.13 -21.61
C THR A 63 0.08 3.22 -21.14
N PHE A 64 0.66 4.29 -20.62
CA PHE A 64 -0.07 5.51 -20.28
C PHE A 64 0.29 6.64 -21.24
N THR A 65 -0.73 7.29 -21.82
CA THR A 65 -0.55 8.44 -22.70
C THR A 65 -1.22 9.66 -22.08
N GLY A 66 -0.48 10.76 -22.00
CA GLY A 66 -0.98 12.01 -21.42
C GLY A 66 0.12 12.86 -20.81
N THR A 67 -0.27 13.92 -20.11
CA THR A 67 0.64 14.80 -19.38
C THR A 67 1.08 14.13 -18.09
N LEU A 68 2.38 14.04 -17.84
CA LEU A 68 2.91 13.51 -16.59
C LEU A 68 2.43 14.31 -15.38
N ASN A 69 2.12 13.61 -14.31
CA ASN A 69 1.79 14.25 -13.05
C ASN A 69 3.03 14.89 -12.44
N THR A 70 2.96 16.19 -12.21
CA THR A 70 3.97 17.02 -11.55
C THR A 70 3.33 17.86 -10.44
N GLY A 71 4.13 18.42 -9.54
CA GLY A 71 3.61 19.17 -8.38
C GLY A 71 2.85 18.28 -7.40
N ASP A 72 2.35 18.89 -6.35
CA ASP A 72 1.64 18.18 -5.29
C ASP A 72 0.32 17.61 -5.77
N LYS A 73 -0.07 16.47 -5.21
CA LYS A 73 -1.33 15.78 -5.51
C LYS A 73 -2.05 15.45 -4.22
N THR A 74 -3.36 15.32 -4.30
CA THR A 74 -4.20 14.95 -3.16
C THR A 74 -5.26 13.94 -3.58
N ILE A 75 -5.73 13.14 -2.63
CA ILE A 75 -6.90 12.27 -2.80
C ILE A 75 -7.72 12.24 -1.52
N GLY A 76 -9.05 12.34 -1.65
CA GLY A 76 -9.99 12.13 -0.54
C GLY A 76 -10.06 10.66 -0.14
N LEU A 77 -10.12 10.41 1.16
CA LEU A 77 -10.27 9.08 1.73
C LEU A 77 -11.55 9.01 2.54
N THR A 78 -12.11 7.81 2.62
CA THR A 78 -13.33 7.51 3.37
C THR A 78 -13.06 6.51 4.50
N ARG A 79 -13.83 6.65 5.59
CA ARG A 79 -13.89 5.71 6.68
C ARG A 79 -15.31 5.64 7.21
N THR A 80 -16.09 4.75 6.65
CA THR A 80 -17.51 4.64 6.96
C THR A 80 -17.81 3.44 7.87
N THR A 81 -18.97 3.49 8.54
CA THR A 81 -19.44 2.37 9.35
C THR A 81 -20.09 1.26 8.53
N ALA A 82 -20.32 1.50 7.24
CA ALA A 82 -20.92 0.52 6.33
C ALA A 82 -19.99 -0.70 6.10
N ASN A 83 -18.68 -0.45 6.03
CA ASN A 83 -17.67 -1.49 5.84
C ASN A 83 -17.03 -1.86 7.19
N THR A 84 -17.67 -2.69 7.96
CA THR A 84 -17.19 -3.07 9.31
C THR A 84 -15.90 -3.90 9.29
N THR A 85 -15.68 -4.68 8.23
CA THR A 85 -14.50 -5.58 8.12
C THR A 85 -13.25 -4.84 7.68
N TYR A 86 -13.39 -3.91 6.72
CA TYR A 86 -12.26 -3.18 6.13
C TYR A 86 -12.43 -1.67 6.28
N GLN A 87 -12.97 -1.24 7.41
CA GLN A 87 -13.26 0.15 7.70
C GLN A 87 -12.03 1.05 7.56
N GLY A 88 -12.15 2.05 6.68
CA GLY A 88 -11.12 3.04 6.40
C GLY A 88 -10.04 2.58 5.43
N PHE A 89 -10.07 1.33 4.94
CA PHE A 89 -9.09 0.90 3.93
C PHE A 89 -9.42 1.50 2.56
N ASN A 90 -8.49 2.29 2.03
CA ASN A 90 -8.58 2.92 0.72
C ASN A 90 -7.44 2.46 -0.16
N LEU A 91 -7.73 2.08 -1.41
CA LEU A 91 -6.72 1.75 -2.40
C LEU A 91 -6.31 3.03 -3.12
N VAL A 92 -5.11 3.47 -2.86
CA VAL A 92 -4.47 4.66 -3.45
C VAL A 92 -3.25 4.25 -4.27
N GLY A 93 -2.57 5.20 -4.90
CA GLY A 93 -1.37 4.86 -5.65
C GLY A 93 -0.43 6.02 -5.87
N ASN A 94 0.83 5.69 -6.13
CA ASN A 94 1.85 6.67 -6.45
C ASN A 94 1.48 7.40 -7.76
N PRO A 95 1.20 8.71 -7.71
CA PRO A 95 0.77 9.46 -8.88
C PRO A 95 1.92 9.87 -9.80
N TYR A 96 3.16 9.57 -9.44
CA TYR A 96 4.34 10.08 -10.15
C TYR A 96 5.04 9.00 -10.98
N PRO A 97 5.78 9.41 -12.03
CA PRO A 97 6.63 8.50 -12.82
C PRO A 97 7.97 8.19 -12.11
N SER A 98 8.11 8.51 -10.85
CA SER A 98 9.30 8.30 -10.00
C SER A 98 8.94 7.53 -8.74
N TYR A 99 9.93 7.00 -8.04
CA TYR A 99 9.73 6.49 -6.69
C TYR A 99 9.26 7.58 -5.74
N LEU A 100 8.55 7.18 -4.69
CA LEU A 100 8.05 8.06 -3.64
C LEU A 100 8.49 7.51 -2.28
N ASN A 101 8.92 8.39 -1.38
CA ASN A 101 9.32 8.02 -0.02
C ASN A 101 8.08 7.69 0.82
N ALA A 102 7.94 6.41 1.20
CA ALA A 102 6.79 5.94 1.97
C ALA A 102 6.76 6.51 3.39
N LYS A 103 7.95 6.67 4.01
CA LYS A 103 8.03 7.25 5.35
C LYS A 103 7.59 8.72 5.35
N SER A 104 8.09 9.51 4.41
CA SER A 104 7.68 10.92 4.27
C SER A 104 6.18 11.04 4.01
N LEU A 105 5.62 10.18 3.15
CA LEU A 105 4.17 10.14 2.91
C LEU A 105 3.39 9.91 4.21
N LEU A 106 3.78 8.92 5.01
CA LEU A 106 3.04 8.56 6.22
C LEU A 106 3.26 9.56 7.35
N ASP A 107 4.49 9.99 7.60
CA ASP A 107 4.83 10.94 8.68
C ASP A 107 4.15 12.31 8.52
N ASN A 108 3.92 12.74 7.27
CA ASN A 108 3.28 14.02 6.98
C ASN A 108 1.75 13.93 6.76
N ASN A 109 1.17 12.75 6.89
CA ASN A 109 -0.28 12.53 6.79
C ASN A 109 -0.87 11.86 8.04
N THR A 110 -0.23 12.02 9.21
CA THR A 110 -0.67 11.40 10.48
C THR A 110 -2.05 11.85 10.95
N ALA A 111 -2.56 12.99 10.46
CA ALA A 111 -3.92 13.44 10.69
C ALA A 111 -4.96 12.77 9.75
N SER A 112 -4.53 12.02 8.76
CA SER A 112 -5.39 11.43 7.74
C SER A 112 -5.34 9.90 7.71
N VAL A 113 -4.16 9.31 7.91
CA VAL A 113 -3.95 7.86 7.80
C VAL A 113 -3.13 7.31 8.97
N PHE A 114 -3.36 6.04 9.28
CA PHE A 114 -2.48 5.29 10.18
C PHE A 114 -1.09 5.14 9.54
N SER A 115 -0.06 4.96 10.36
CA SER A 115 1.35 4.94 9.96
C SER A 115 1.75 3.69 9.14
N THR A 116 0.81 3.08 8.43
CA THR A 116 1.04 1.81 7.75
C THR A 116 0.52 1.83 6.31
N ILE A 117 1.29 1.22 5.40
CA ILE A 117 0.86 0.88 4.05
C ILE A 117 0.99 -0.62 3.79
N TRP A 118 0.13 -1.14 2.92
CA TRP A 118 0.12 -2.56 2.52
C TRP A 118 0.23 -2.65 1.02
N TYR A 119 1.16 -3.48 0.57
CA TYR A 119 1.35 -3.83 -0.83
C TYR A 119 0.85 -5.25 -1.08
N ARG A 120 0.12 -5.43 -2.16
CA ARG A 120 -0.14 -6.78 -2.64
C ARG A 120 0.99 -7.19 -3.58
N THR A 121 1.56 -8.34 -3.34
CA THR A 121 2.67 -8.87 -4.12
C THR A 121 2.46 -10.34 -4.43
N LYS A 122 3.24 -10.86 -5.37
CA LYS A 122 3.23 -12.26 -5.74
C LYS A 122 4.67 -12.75 -5.86
N ALA A 123 5.05 -13.66 -4.97
CA ALA A 123 6.21 -14.52 -5.15
C ALA A 123 5.73 -15.85 -5.76
N THR A 124 5.46 -16.86 -4.95
CA THR A 124 4.77 -18.09 -5.38
C THR A 124 3.26 -17.92 -5.32
N ASN A 125 2.75 -17.28 -4.28
CA ASN A 125 1.33 -16.99 -4.05
C ASN A 125 1.13 -15.49 -3.78
N TRP A 126 -0.10 -15.02 -3.97
CA TRP A 126 -0.48 -13.65 -3.63
C TRP A 126 -0.46 -13.47 -2.12
N THR A 127 0.25 -12.43 -1.64
CA THR A 127 0.37 -12.06 -0.23
C THR A 127 0.41 -10.55 -0.07
N PHE A 128 0.30 -10.09 1.17
CA PHE A 128 0.48 -8.69 1.51
C PHE A 128 1.82 -8.48 2.21
N TYR A 129 2.56 -7.48 1.74
CA TYR A 129 3.72 -6.93 2.41
C TYR A 129 3.33 -5.64 3.10
N THR A 130 3.89 -5.38 4.25
CA THR A 130 3.50 -4.26 5.12
C THR A 130 4.70 -3.40 5.46
N TYR A 131 4.52 -2.08 5.39
CA TYR A 131 5.48 -1.11 5.89
C TYR A 131 4.80 -0.21 6.93
N ASN A 132 5.31 -0.20 8.16
CA ASN A 132 4.93 0.74 9.20
C ASN A 132 6.04 1.78 9.37
N ALA A 133 5.71 3.06 9.24
CA ALA A 133 6.66 4.17 9.26
C ALA A 133 7.09 4.59 10.67
N THR A 134 6.47 4.08 11.73
CA THR A 134 6.73 4.50 13.12
C THR A 134 8.19 4.20 13.51
N GLY A 135 8.82 5.16 14.17
CA GLY A 135 10.23 5.06 14.51
C GLY A 135 11.16 5.04 13.29
N ALA A 136 12.00 4.03 13.20
CA ALA A 136 12.93 3.86 12.05
C ALA A 136 12.27 3.27 10.80
N GLY A 137 11.00 2.88 10.90
CA GLY A 137 10.28 2.15 9.86
C GLY A 137 10.54 0.64 9.92
N ILE A 138 9.47 -0.13 9.77
CA ILE A 138 9.52 -1.61 9.82
C ILE A 138 8.84 -2.19 8.59
N SER A 139 9.61 -2.97 7.81
CA SER A 139 9.08 -3.77 6.69
C SER A 139 8.76 -5.19 7.13
N VAL A 140 7.69 -5.76 6.60
CA VAL A 140 7.32 -7.18 6.74
C VAL A 140 7.02 -7.72 5.33
N PRO A 141 7.82 -8.65 4.81
CA PRO A 141 9.04 -9.22 5.39
C PRO A 141 10.22 -8.23 5.48
N ALA A 142 11.25 -8.61 6.24
CA ALA A 142 12.38 -7.74 6.58
C ALA A 142 13.23 -7.29 5.40
N ASP A 143 13.38 -8.16 4.40
CA ASP A 143 14.20 -7.97 3.20
C ASP A 143 13.48 -7.18 2.10
N ALA A 144 12.17 -6.90 2.29
CA ALA A 144 11.40 -6.10 1.35
C ALA A 144 11.76 -4.61 1.48
N ASN A 145 12.14 -3.99 0.36
CA ASN A 145 12.50 -2.57 0.31
C ASN A 145 11.23 -1.70 0.18
N LEU A 146 10.40 -1.68 1.23
CA LEU A 146 9.04 -1.13 1.21
C LEU A 146 8.97 0.35 1.60
N ASP A 147 10.09 0.96 1.99
CA ASP A 147 10.22 2.39 2.28
C ASP A 147 10.17 3.27 1.02
N LYS A 148 10.24 2.65 -0.16
CA LYS A 148 10.16 3.30 -1.48
C LYS A 148 9.01 2.74 -2.27
N ILE A 149 8.01 3.58 -2.53
CA ILE A 149 6.84 3.21 -3.35
C ILE A 149 7.24 3.32 -4.83
N PRO A 150 7.24 2.22 -5.60
CA PRO A 150 7.60 2.26 -7.01
C PRO A 150 6.69 3.21 -7.82
N PRO A 151 7.14 3.68 -8.99
CA PRO A 151 6.27 4.35 -9.95
C PRO A 151 5.03 3.50 -10.27
N MET A 152 3.87 4.15 -10.38
CA MET A 152 2.61 3.51 -10.75
C MET A 152 2.13 2.41 -9.78
N GLN A 153 2.74 2.25 -8.62
CA GLN A 153 2.33 1.25 -7.63
C GLN A 153 1.07 1.67 -6.90
N GLY A 154 0.03 0.83 -6.95
CA GLY A 154 -1.13 0.91 -6.06
C GLY A 154 -0.84 0.25 -4.70
N PHE A 155 -1.32 0.85 -3.63
CA PHE A 155 -1.13 0.36 -2.26
C PHE A 155 -2.31 0.77 -1.38
N TRP A 156 -2.47 0.05 -0.26
CA TRP A 156 -3.50 0.36 0.70
C TRP A 156 -3.00 1.32 1.77
N VAL A 157 -3.88 2.24 2.14
CA VAL A 157 -3.79 3.04 3.36
C VAL A 157 -5.07 2.85 4.17
N ARG A 158 -5.00 3.11 5.48
CA ARG A 158 -6.18 3.11 6.33
C ARG A 158 -6.42 4.52 6.86
N ALA A 159 -7.56 5.12 6.52
CA ALA A 159 -7.97 6.41 7.01
C ALA A 159 -8.28 6.35 8.51
N ILE A 160 -7.93 7.39 9.27
CA ILE A 160 -8.21 7.50 10.71
C ILE A 160 -9.63 7.99 10.98
N SER A 161 -10.19 8.79 10.07
CA SER A 161 -11.57 9.29 10.12
C SER A 161 -12.14 9.41 8.72
N ASP A 162 -13.44 9.64 8.62
CA ASP A 162 -14.10 9.85 7.34
C ASP A 162 -13.78 11.23 6.75
N ASN A 163 -13.85 11.34 5.41
CA ASN A 163 -13.65 12.59 4.67
C ASN A 163 -12.31 13.30 4.95
N VAL A 164 -11.24 12.54 5.12
CA VAL A 164 -9.88 13.08 5.23
C VAL A 164 -9.16 13.10 3.87
N THR A 165 -8.10 13.89 3.78
CA THR A 165 -7.31 14.02 2.55
C THR A 165 -5.92 13.45 2.75
N LEU A 166 -5.47 12.60 1.83
CA LEU A 166 -4.07 12.17 1.74
C LEU A 166 -3.34 13.08 0.76
N ASN A 167 -2.24 13.66 1.21
CA ASN A 167 -1.39 14.55 0.43
C ASN A 167 -0.16 13.81 -0.10
N PHE A 168 0.23 14.13 -1.33
CA PHE A 168 1.45 13.67 -1.97
C PHE A 168 2.27 14.91 -2.35
N ASP A 169 3.30 15.21 -1.57
CA ASP A 169 4.22 16.31 -1.87
C ASP A 169 5.24 15.86 -2.91
N ALA A 170 5.43 16.68 -3.93
CA ALA A 170 6.37 16.41 -5.02
C ALA A 170 7.83 16.31 -4.55
N ASN A 171 8.17 16.87 -3.39
CA ASN A 171 9.50 16.79 -2.81
C ASN A 171 9.80 15.42 -2.17
N TRP A 172 8.81 14.57 -1.96
CA TRP A 172 9.03 13.19 -1.46
C TRP A 172 9.37 12.21 -2.58
N ARG A 173 9.47 12.67 -3.83
CA ARG A 173 9.90 11.83 -4.95
C ARG A 173 11.39 11.49 -4.82
N LEU A 174 11.70 10.25 -5.17
CA LEU A 174 13.06 9.72 -5.11
C LEU A 174 13.50 9.29 -6.51
N HIS A 175 14.80 9.47 -6.78
CA HIS A 175 15.44 8.75 -7.86
C HIS A 175 15.74 7.32 -7.41
N ASN A 176 15.72 6.37 -8.35
CA ASN A 176 16.18 5.01 -8.05
C ASN A 176 17.71 5.05 -7.96
N GLU A 177 18.22 5.43 -6.81
CA GLU A 177 19.63 5.23 -6.52
C GLU A 177 19.82 3.73 -6.28
N THR A 178 20.45 3.05 -7.21
CA THR A 178 21.04 1.73 -6.96
C THR A 178 21.89 1.84 -5.70
N ALA A 179 21.61 0.99 -4.71
CA ALA A 179 22.11 1.06 -3.34
C ALA A 179 23.62 0.76 -3.23
N THR A 180 24.46 1.43 -4.00
CA THR A 180 25.93 1.25 -3.97
C THR A 180 26.70 2.46 -3.45
N SER A 181 26.03 3.52 -3.01
CA SER A 181 26.72 4.62 -2.36
C SER A 181 25.90 5.18 -1.20
N ILE A 182 26.14 4.66 -0.01
CA ILE A 182 25.83 5.37 1.24
C ILE A 182 27.13 6.03 1.70
N PRO A 183 27.38 7.32 1.41
CA PRO A 183 28.62 7.99 1.82
C PRO A 183 28.58 8.51 3.24
N PHE A 184 27.45 8.41 3.96
CA PHE A 184 27.36 8.95 5.32
C PHE A 184 26.93 7.88 6.32
N LYS A 185 27.78 7.69 7.33
CA LYS A 185 27.49 6.89 8.51
C LYS A 185 26.19 7.42 9.12
N ALA A 186 25.10 6.66 8.97
CA ALA A 186 23.89 6.91 9.72
C ALA A 186 24.24 6.91 11.22
N PRO A 187 23.63 7.77 12.05
CA PRO A 187 23.72 7.62 13.50
C PRO A 187 23.39 6.17 13.83
N ALA A 188 24.15 5.61 14.78
CA ALA A 188 23.89 4.23 15.24
C ALA A 188 22.39 4.12 15.56
N ALA A 189 21.66 3.34 14.78
CA ALA A 189 20.26 3.11 15.03
C ALA A 189 20.14 2.55 16.43
N VAL A 190 19.29 3.15 17.26
CA VAL A 190 18.88 2.52 18.51
C VAL A 190 18.36 1.15 18.11
N ALA A 191 18.98 0.10 18.62
CA ALA A 191 18.62 -1.26 18.25
C ALA A 191 17.16 -1.47 18.67
N ASN A 192 16.27 -1.49 17.68
CA ASN A 192 14.87 -1.80 17.90
C ASN A 192 14.82 -3.24 18.44
N GLN A 193 14.19 -3.44 19.58
CA GLN A 193 13.93 -4.79 20.08
C GLN A 193 12.77 -5.37 19.27
N ILE A 194 13.12 -6.23 18.32
CA ILE A 194 12.15 -6.82 17.37
C ILE A 194 12.26 -8.34 17.46
N LEU A 195 11.13 -9.00 17.63
CA LEU A 195 11.00 -10.45 17.45
C LEU A 195 10.22 -10.69 16.15
N ARG A 196 10.82 -11.39 15.20
CA ARG A 196 10.16 -11.82 13.97
C ARG A 196 9.78 -13.29 14.07
N LEU A 197 8.53 -13.59 13.78
CA LEU A 197 8.01 -14.96 13.74
C LEU A 197 7.56 -15.26 12.32
N GLN A 198 7.97 -16.40 11.79
CA GLN A 198 7.60 -16.88 10.48
C GLN A 198 6.83 -18.20 10.58
N LEU A 199 5.78 -18.34 9.80
CA LEU A 199 5.03 -19.57 9.62
C LEU A 199 5.08 -19.99 8.15
N THR A 200 5.56 -21.20 7.90
CA THR A 200 5.63 -21.76 6.54
C THR A 200 4.88 -23.09 6.45
N ASN A 201 4.23 -23.32 5.32
CA ASN A 201 3.66 -24.62 4.96
C ASN A 201 4.50 -25.38 3.90
N GLY A 202 5.74 -24.94 3.69
CA GLY A 202 6.64 -25.50 2.69
C GLY A 202 6.51 -24.89 1.28
N THR A 203 5.40 -24.21 0.99
CA THR A 203 5.14 -23.55 -0.32
C THR A 203 5.03 -22.03 -0.19
N ALA A 204 4.46 -21.57 0.91
CA ALA A 204 4.28 -20.17 1.22
C ALA A 204 4.67 -19.88 2.67
N THR A 205 5.13 -18.68 2.92
CA THR A 205 5.51 -18.19 4.24
C THR A 205 4.77 -16.90 4.55
N ASP A 206 4.34 -16.76 5.78
CA ASP A 206 3.82 -15.50 6.33
C ASP A 206 4.66 -15.09 7.55
N GLU A 207 4.73 -13.80 7.81
CA GLU A 207 5.54 -13.23 8.90
C GLU A 207 4.70 -12.28 9.76
N THR A 208 4.96 -12.27 11.05
CA THR A 208 4.52 -11.23 11.98
C THR A 208 5.70 -10.70 12.77
N VAL A 209 5.58 -9.46 13.26
CA VAL A 209 6.61 -8.76 14.01
C VAL A 209 6.05 -8.29 15.33
N LEU A 210 6.73 -8.63 16.41
CA LEU A 210 6.53 -8.01 17.72
C LEU A 210 7.61 -6.94 17.89
N TYR A 211 7.19 -5.72 18.07
CA TYR A 211 8.06 -4.56 18.26
C TYR A 211 7.96 -4.06 19.70
N PHE A 212 9.04 -4.22 20.45
CA PHE A 212 9.11 -3.78 21.84
C PHE A 212 9.56 -2.32 21.89
N ASN A 213 8.67 -1.43 22.27
CA ASN A 213 8.95 -0.01 22.38
C ASN A 213 8.28 0.58 23.62
N ALA A 214 9.03 1.31 24.42
CA ALA A 214 8.52 1.92 25.65
C ALA A 214 7.42 3.00 25.42
N ASN A 215 7.28 3.48 24.21
CA ASN A 215 6.26 4.45 23.83
C ASN A 215 5.00 3.80 23.21
N ALA A 216 5.01 2.48 22.98
CA ALA A 216 3.84 1.77 22.49
C ALA A 216 2.83 1.56 23.63
N ALA A 217 1.54 1.68 23.33
CA ALA A 217 0.47 1.37 24.26
C ALA A 217 0.19 -0.13 24.32
N ASP A 218 -0.47 -0.59 25.40
CA ASP A 218 -0.95 -1.98 25.51
C ASP A 218 -2.10 -2.29 24.54
N GLY A 219 -2.83 -1.25 24.10
CA GLY A 219 -3.89 -1.32 23.11
C GLY A 219 -3.40 -0.91 21.72
N TYR A 220 -4.31 -0.93 20.74
CA TYR A 220 -4.00 -0.56 19.36
C TYR A 220 -3.56 0.91 19.24
N ASP A 221 -2.37 1.14 18.68
CA ASP A 221 -1.80 2.47 18.46
C ASP A 221 -1.06 2.60 17.09
N ALA A 222 -0.24 3.65 16.94
CA ALA A 222 0.52 3.88 15.71
C ALA A 222 1.62 2.85 15.43
N TYR A 223 2.05 2.10 16.46
CA TYR A 223 3.03 1.03 16.33
C TYR A 223 2.40 -0.27 15.79
N ASP A 224 1.07 -0.37 15.81
CA ASP A 224 0.35 -1.55 15.36
C ASP A 224 -0.09 -1.44 13.88
N SER A 225 -0.10 -2.57 13.22
CA SER A 225 -0.55 -2.67 11.83
C SER A 225 -1.58 -3.79 11.70
N PRO A 226 -2.84 -3.47 11.34
CA PRO A 226 -3.84 -4.52 11.12
C PRO A 226 -3.36 -5.54 10.11
N LYS A 227 -3.53 -6.82 10.39
CA LYS A 227 -3.21 -7.88 9.44
C LYS A 227 -4.23 -7.85 8.28
N MET A 228 -3.74 -7.63 7.06
CA MET A 228 -4.51 -7.95 5.86
C MET A 228 -4.38 -9.45 5.59
N LEU A 229 -5.48 -10.18 5.81
CA LEU A 229 -5.48 -11.63 5.69
C LEU A 229 -5.31 -12.08 4.24
N ASN A 230 -4.48 -13.09 4.06
CA ASN A 230 -4.36 -13.79 2.79
C ASN A 230 -5.63 -14.61 2.54
N ASN A 231 -6.15 -14.53 1.33
CA ASN A 231 -7.34 -15.28 0.92
C ASN A 231 -6.98 -16.73 0.55
N GLY A 232 -7.82 -17.66 0.97
CA GLY A 232 -7.68 -19.08 0.65
C GLY A 232 -6.83 -19.86 1.68
N THR A 233 -6.66 -21.14 1.42
CA THR A 233 -5.99 -22.10 2.33
C THR A 233 -4.52 -22.35 1.98
N THR A 234 -4.01 -21.73 0.93
CA THR A 234 -2.66 -21.99 0.39
C THR A 234 -1.56 -21.13 0.99
N VAL A 235 -1.93 -20.00 1.62
CA VAL A 235 -0.99 -19.12 2.31
C VAL A 235 -1.39 -19.04 3.78
N PRO A 236 -0.48 -19.33 4.71
CA PRO A 236 -0.79 -19.19 6.13
C PRO A 236 -1.05 -17.74 6.50
N ASN A 237 -1.77 -17.52 7.61
CA ASN A 237 -1.97 -16.22 8.21
C ASN A 237 -1.42 -16.26 9.65
N LEU A 238 -0.33 -15.55 9.88
CA LEU A 238 0.31 -15.39 11.17
C LEU A 238 0.10 -13.96 11.66
N TYR A 239 -0.45 -13.79 12.86
CA TYR A 239 -0.64 -12.49 13.48
C TYR A 239 -0.68 -12.61 15.00
N THR A 240 -0.51 -11.48 15.66
CA THR A 240 -0.73 -11.33 17.11
C THR A 240 -1.98 -10.52 17.35
N THR A 241 -2.57 -10.64 18.51
CA THR A 241 -3.68 -9.81 18.96
C THR A 241 -3.20 -8.86 20.03
N VAL A 242 -3.60 -7.61 19.97
CA VAL A 242 -3.44 -6.66 21.08
C VAL A 242 -4.54 -6.89 22.10
N GLY A 243 -4.25 -6.60 23.37
CA GLY A 243 -5.24 -6.68 24.44
C GLY A 243 -6.40 -5.68 24.19
N THR A 244 -7.61 -6.07 24.56
CA THR A 244 -8.80 -5.21 24.57
C THR A 244 -8.92 -4.48 25.88
#